data_9a1064d437a7852035e192388c99f447
#
_entry.id   9a1064d437a7852035e192388c99f447
#
_cell.length_a   1.000
_cell.length_b   1.000
_cell.length_c   1.000
_cell.angle_alpha   90.00
_cell.angle_beta   90.00
_cell.angle_gamma   90.00
#
_symmetry.space_group_name_H-M   'P 1'
#
loop_
_entity.id
_entity.type
_entity.pdbx_description
1 polymer ?
#
loop_
_entity_poly.entity_id
_entity_poly.type
_entity_poly.pdbx_seq_one_letter_code
_entity_poly.pdbx_strand_id
1 'polypeptide(L)'
;MANIDEVRNSLESKSLKVCVVGIGRIGLPTALSFAKAGLQTIGVDINEKLVNSINLGNFPLKDEPGYEEIFNKVKKDGNFSATTNINEAISKSDLILLSLPTPMDKKNIPNYSALETVCKQLTDILQPNSLIVVESTIEPGFLENNLISILEGTDKLHVGKNFTIGVCPENANPGEILHDFTNLPRLVGGIDEQTTKIITMIYDLVFSVELVIMPDCKTANAVKLTTNVFRDVNIGF
;
A
#
# COMPACT_ATOMS: atom_id res chain seq x y z
N MET A 1 -12.11 15.83 0.75
CA MET A 1 -11.23 15.24 1.77
C MET A 1 -12.01 14.14 2.47
N ALA A 2 -11.48 12.94 2.55
CA ALA A 2 -12.17 11.85 3.28
C ALA A 2 -12.43 12.30 4.73
N ASN A 3 -13.69 12.26 5.14
CA ASN A 3 -14.09 12.59 6.51
C ASN A 3 -13.84 11.35 7.39
N ILE A 4 -13.28 11.52 8.59
CA ILE A 4 -13.01 10.42 9.54
C ILE A 4 -14.28 9.60 9.81
N ASP A 5 -15.42 10.26 9.99
CA ASP A 5 -16.68 9.55 10.27
C ASP A 5 -17.20 8.79 9.06
N GLU A 6 -17.04 9.30 7.83
CA GLU A 6 -17.37 8.59 6.60
C GLU A 6 -16.47 7.34 6.43
N VAL A 7 -15.18 7.46 6.69
CA VAL A 7 -14.26 6.33 6.63
C VAL A 7 -14.61 5.30 7.71
N ARG A 8 -14.89 5.73 8.95
CA ARG A 8 -15.33 4.83 10.03
C ARG A 8 -16.57 4.05 9.62
N ASN A 9 -17.61 4.73 9.12
CA ASN A 9 -18.84 4.10 8.68
C ASN A 9 -18.58 3.10 7.54
N SER A 10 -17.69 3.42 6.59
CA SER A 10 -17.35 2.52 5.50
C SER A 10 -16.51 1.31 5.94
N LEU A 11 -15.71 1.43 6.99
CA LEU A 11 -15.01 0.30 7.61
C LEU A 11 -15.99 -0.62 8.37
N GLU A 12 -16.89 -0.05 9.17
CA GLU A 12 -17.92 -0.81 9.91
C GLU A 12 -18.84 -1.58 8.98
N SER A 13 -19.29 -0.94 7.89
CA SER A 13 -20.14 -1.56 6.86
C SER A 13 -19.39 -2.43 5.86
N LYS A 14 -18.06 -2.49 5.93
CA LYS A 14 -17.18 -3.18 4.96
C LYS A 14 -17.35 -2.69 3.52
N SER A 15 -17.79 -1.45 3.33
CA SER A 15 -18.02 -0.86 2.01
C SER A 15 -16.79 -0.16 1.43
N LEU A 16 -15.73 0.08 2.23
CA LEU A 16 -14.46 0.64 1.76
C LEU A 16 -13.84 -0.27 0.70
N LYS A 17 -13.55 0.28 -0.47
CA LYS A 17 -12.94 -0.46 -1.59
C LYS A 17 -11.46 -0.14 -1.68
N VAL A 18 -10.67 -1.19 -1.82
CA VAL A 18 -9.21 -1.12 -1.77
C VAL A 18 -8.61 -1.54 -3.11
N CYS A 19 -7.69 -0.75 -3.62
CA CYS A 19 -6.81 -1.11 -4.73
C CYS A 19 -5.37 -1.21 -4.23
N VAL A 20 -4.71 -2.33 -4.52
CA VAL A 20 -3.26 -2.51 -4.27
C VAL A 20 -2.54 -2.55 -5.60
N VAL A 21 -1.72 -1.54 -5.88
CA VAL A 21 -0.93 -1.44 -7.10
C VAL A 21 0.47 -2.02 -6.87
N GLY A 22 0.79 -3.06 -7.64
CA GLY A 22 1.96 -3.90 -7.45
C GLY A 22 1.65 -5.08 -6.53
N ILE A 23 1.11 -6.18 -7.07
CA ILE A 23 0.82 -7.40 -6.30
C ILE A 23 1.95 -8.43 -6.42
N GLY A 24 3.17 -7.96 -6.23
CA GLY A 24 4.35 -8.80 -6.07
C GLY A 24 4.42 -9.46 -4.69
N ARG A 25 5.66 -9.70 -4.22
CA ARG A 25 5.93 -10.43 -2.97
C ARG A 25 5.30 -9.79 -1.73
N ILE A 26 5.25 -8.46 -1.64
CA ILE A 26 4.65 -7.73 -0.52
C ILE A 26 3.21 -7.34 -0.80
N GLY A 27 2.94 -6.77 -1.98
CA GLY A 27 1.61 -6.23 -2.28
C GLY A 27 0.52 -7.30 -2.38
N LEU A 28 0.83 -8.53 -2.81
CA LEU A 28 -0.18 -9.60 -2.79
C LEU A 28 -0.57 -9.98 -1.35
N PRO A 29 0.36 -10.27 -0.42
CA PRO A 29 0.04 -10.46 0.99
C PRO A 29 -0.73 -9.29 1.61
N THR A 30 -0.34 -8.05 1.30
CA THR A 30 -1.09 -6.86 1.74
C THR A 30 -2.53 -6.90 1.22
N ALA A 31 -2.75 -7.10 -0.08
CA ALA A 31 -4.10 -7.18 -0.66
C ALA A 31 -4.94 -8.30 -0.02
N LEU A 32 -4.33 -9.45 0.22
CA LEU A 32 -5.01 -10.58 0.88
C LEU A 32 -5.36 -10.29 2.33
N SER A 33 -4.55 -9.49 3.04
CA SER A 33 -4.83 -9.06 4.41
C SER A 33 -6.06 -8.14 4.47
N PHE A 34 -6.15 -7.17 3.56
CA PHE A 34 -7.33 -6.32 3.43
C PHE A 34 -8.58 -7.12 3.06
N ALA A 35 -8.48 -8.03 2.10
CA ALA A 35 -9.58 -8.91 1.71
C ALA A 35 -10.02 -9.84 2.85
N LYS A 36 -9.08 -10.36 3.65
CA LYS A 36 -9.34 -11.17 4.85
C LYS A 36 -10.11 -10.39 5.92
N ALA A 37 -9.86 -9.10 6.03
CA ALA A 37 -10.61 -8.20 6.93
C ALA A 37 -12.05 -7.93 6.43
N GLY A 38 -12.44 -8.46 5.25
CA GLY A 38 -13.77 -8.35 4.65
C GLY A 38 -13.94 -7.19 3.70
N LEU A 39 -12.87 -6.50 3.33
CA LEU A 39 -12.92 -5.38 2.40
C LEU A 39 -12.79 -5.86 0.94
N GLN A 40 -13.58 -5.27 0.04
CA GLN A 40 -13.46 -5.53 -1.39
C GLN A 40 -12.12 -5.01 -1.90
N THR A 41 -11.24 -5.92 -2.32
CA THR A 41 -9.85 -5.61 -2.67
C THR A 41 -9.54 -6.02 -4.11
N ILE A 42 -8.98 -5.10 -4.89
CA ILE A 42 -8.52 -5.34 -6.25
C ILE A 42 -7.00 -5.19 -6.28
N GLY A 43 -6.30 -6.25 -6.68
CA GLY A 43 -4.86 -6.17 -6.95
C GLY A 43 -4.58 -5.76 -8.40
N VAL A 44 -3.64 -4.86 -8.60
CA VAL A 44 -3.20 -4.42 -9.94
C VAL A 44 -1.74 -4.79 -10.16
N ASP A 45 -1.44 -5.41 -11.29
CA ASP A 45 -0.07 -5.66 -11.72
C ASP A 45 0.05 -5.63 -13.24
N ILE A 46 1.20 -5.18 -13.74
CA ILE A 46 1.49 -5.18 -15.19
C ILE A 46 1.77 -6.58 -15.77
N ASN A 47 2.05 -7.54 -14.89
CA ASN A 47 2.35 -8.91 -15.28
C ASN A 47 1.06 -9.72 -15.54
N GLU A 48 0.65 -9.79 -16.80
CA GLU A 48 -0.55 -10.52 -17.21
C GLU A 48 -0.54 -11.99 -16.78
N LYS A 49 0.63 -12.65 -16.80
CA LYS A 49 0.75 -14.07 -16.40
C LYS A 49 0.45 -14.23 -14.90
N LEU A 50 0.94 -13.30 -14.08
CA LEU A 50 0.66 -13.29 -12.64
C LEU A 50 -0.83 -13.08 -12.39
N VAL A 51 -1.41 -12.05 -13.00
CA VAL A 51 -2.84 -11.71 -12.85
C VAL A 51 -3.74 -12.86 -13.29
N ASN A 52 -3.48 -13.46 -14.45
CA ASN A 52 -4.23 -14.60 -14.95
C ASN A 52 -4.10 -15.82 -14.02
N SER A 53 -2.91 -16.12 -13.53
CA SER A 53 -2.67 -17.21 -12.59
C SER A 53 -3.46 -17.03 -11.30
N ILE A 54 -3.43 -15.83 -10.71
CA ILE A 54 -4.20 -15.46 -9.52
C ILE A 54 -5.70 -15.63 -9.77
N ASN A 55 -6.21 -15.13 -10.89
CA ASN A 55 -7.63 -15.21 -11.20
C ASN A 55 -8.11 -16.64 -11.45
N LEU A 56 -7.24 -17.52 -11.94
CA LEU A 56 -7.48 -18.97 -12.06
C LEU A 56 -7.42 -19.72 -10.70
N GLY A 57 -7.09 -19.03 -9.61
CA GLY A 57 -7.03 -19.64 -8.28
C GLY A 57 -5.67 -20.23 -7.91
N ASN A 58 -4.60 -19.89 -8.66
CA ASN A 58 -3.25 -20.34 -8.34
C ASN A 58 -2.53 -19.30 -7.48
N PHE A 59 -2.22 -19.66 -6.24
CA PHE A 59 -1.41 -18.81 -5.36
C PHE A 59 0.06 -18.81 -5.80
N PRO A 60 0.67 -17.66 -6.10
CA PRO A 60 1.99 -17.61 -6.72
C PRO A 60 3.16 -17.69 -5.73
N LEU A 61 2.97 -17.32 -4.46
CA LEU A 61 4.04 -17.21 -3.45
C LEU A 61 4.11 -18.48 -2.60
N LYS A 62 4.56 -19.59 -3.21
CA LYS A 62 4.60 -20.90 -2.54
C LYS A 62 5.57 -21.00 -1.36
N ASP A 63 6.50 -20.06 -1.27
CA ASP A 63 7.48 -19.91 -0.20
C ASP A 63 7.00 -19.00 0.96
N GLU A 64 5.73 -18.55 0.94
CA GLU A 64 5.11 -17.76 2.01
C GLU A 64 4.07 -18.60 2.79
N PRO A 65 4.45 -19.21 3.92
CA PRO A 65 3.57 -20.09 4.68
C PRO A 65 2.28 -19.39 5.15
N GLY A 66 1.16 -20.10 5.07
CA GLY A 66 -0.15 -19.65 5.57
C GLY A 66 -0.92 -18.72 4.62
N TYR A 67 -0.28 -18.09 3.64
CA TYR A 67 -0.98 -17.19 2.70
C TYR A 67 -1.81 -17.95 1.66
N GLU A 68 -1.48 -19.17 1.30
CA GLU A 68 -2.30 -19.94 0.35
C GLU A 68 -3.70 -20.24 0.90
N GLU A 69 -3.83 -20.50 2.19
CA GLU A 69 -5.13 -20.71 2.86
C GLU A 69 -5.96 -19.42 2.87
N ILE A 70 -5.31 -18.27 3.19
CA ILE A 70 -5.94 -16.96 3.16
C ILE A 70 -6.42 -16.62 1.75
N PHE A 71 -5.56 -16.84 0.74
CA PHE A 71 -5.88 -16.63 -0.67
C PHE A 71 -7.11 -17.42 -1.10
N ASN A 72 -7.14 -18.74 -0.83
CA ASN A 72 -8.25 -19.61 -1.18
C ASN A 72 -9.56 -19.15 -0.52
N LYS A 73 -9.50 -18.73 0.74
CA LYS A 73 -10.65 -18.20 1.48
C LYS A 73 -11.20 -16.92 0.84
N VAL A 74 -10.37 -15.91 0.65
CA VAL A 74 -10.83 -14.60 0.13
C VAL A 74 -11.28 -14.67 -1.32
N LYS A 75 -10.72 -15.60 -2.11
CA LYS A 75 -11.21 -15.90 -3.48
C LYS A 75 -12.60 -16.52 -3.43
N LYS A 76 -12.82 -17.48 -2.53
CA LYS A 76 -14.14 -18.11 -2.34
C LYS A 76 -15.19 -17.12 -1.85
N ASP A 77 -14.80 -16.22 -0.95
CA ASP A 77 -15.69 -15.20 -0.39
C ASP A 77 -15.96 -14.04 -1.40
N GLY A 78 -15.23 -14.01 -2.54
CA GLY A 78 -15.38 -12.98 -3.56
C GLY A 78 -14.79 -11.61 -3.17
N ASN A 79 -13.98 -11.55 -2.12
CA ASN A 79 -13.40 -10.31 -1.61
C ASN A 79 -12.10 -9.89 -2.31
N PHE A 80 -11.53 -10.75 -3.17
CA PHE A 80 -10.29 -10.46 -3.87
C PHE A 80 -10.34 -10.81 -5.35
N SER A 81 -9.86 -9.90 -6.19
CA SER A 81 -9.63 -10.09 -7.63
C SER A 81 -8.34 -9.42 -8.06
N ALA A 82 -7.81 -9.79 -9.22
CA ALA A 82 -6.63 -9.13 -9.80
C ALA A 82 -6.90 -8.68 -11.23
N THR A 83 -6.28 -7.56 -11.66
CA THR A 83 -6.41 -7.01 -13.00
C THR A 83 -5.12 -6.35 -13.47
N THR A 84 -4.94 -6.26 -14.79
CA THR A 84 -3.91 -5.40 -15.39
C THR A 84 -4.43 -4.00 -15.72
N ASN A 85 -5.74 -3.79 -15.60
CA ASN A 85 -6.39 -2.51 -15.92
C ASN A 85 -6.41 -1.59 -14.69
N ILE A 86 -5.37 -0.77 -14.54
CA ILE A 86 -5.25 0.18 -13.44
C ILE A 86 -6.39 1.21 -13.43
N ASN A 87 -6.84 1.67 -14.61
CA ASN A 87 -7.88 2.70 -14.70
C ASN A 87 -9.20 2.19 -14.11
N GLU A 88 -9.57 0.96 -14.44
CA GLU A 88 -10.77 0.34 -13.90
C GLU A 88 -10.67 0.10 -12.39
N ALA A 89 -9.53 -0.37 -11.90
CA ALA A 89 -9.34 -0.63 -10.49
C ALA A 89 -9.40 0.65 -9.65
N ILE A 90 -8.67 1.70 -10.05
CA ILE A 90 -8.62 2.97 -9.33
C ILE A 90 -9.98 3.68 -9.32
N SER A 91 -10.69 3.71 -10.47
CA SER A 91 -12.01 4.37 -10.55
C SER A 91 -13.08 3.76 -9.64
N LYS A 92 -12.84 2.57 -9.11
CA LYS A 92 -13.75 1.84 -8.22
C LYS A 92 -13.28 1.80 -6.76
N SER A 93 -12.17 2.47 -6.42
CA SER A 93 -11.50 2.32 -5.13
C SER A 93 -11.43 3.65 -4.36
N ASP A 94 -11.58 3.55 -3.05
CA ASP A 94 -11.49 4.66 -2.11
C ASP A 94 -10.07 4.77 -1.51
N LEU A 95 -9.42 3.61 -1.31
CA LEU A 95 -8.06 3.46 -0.80
C LEU A 95 -7.16 2.86 -1.88
N ILE A 96 -6.05 3.53 -2.18
CA ILE A 96 -5.04 3.09 -3.13
C ILE A 96 -3.73 2.87 -2.40
N LEU A 97 -3.25 1.62 -2.37
CA LEU A 97 -1.97 1.24 -1.79
C LEU A 97 -0.94 1.10 -2.90
N LEU A 98 0.19 1.79 -2.78
CA LEU A 98 1.30 1.69 -3.72
C LEU A 98 2.39 0.80 -3.12
N SER A 99 2.47 -0.46 -3.59
CA SER A 99 3.42 -1.48 -3.17
C SER A 99 4.33 -1.86 -4.34
N LEU A 100 5.01 -0.86 -4.89
CA LEU A 100 5.81 -0.96 -6.10
C LEU A 100 7.31 -1.15 -5.78
N PRO A 101 8.06 -1.86 -6.64
CA PRO A 101 9.49 -2.04 -6.41
C PRO A 101 10.26 -0.73 -6.54
N THR A 102 11.21 -0.52 -5.63
CA THR A 102 12.13 0.62 -5.59
C THR A 102 13.57 0.11 -5.55
N PRO A 103 14.05 -0.56 -6.62
CA PRO A 103 15.38 -1.15 -6.66
C PRO A 103 16.46 -0.08 -6.71
N MET A 104 17.65 -0.42 -6.21
CA MET A 104 18.86 0.39 -6.42
C MET A 104 19.61 -0.05 -7.67
N ASP A 105 20.21 0.91 -8.36
CA ASP A 105 21.12 0.64 -9.46
C ASP A 105 22.52 0.21 -8.96
N LYS A 106 23.45 -0.04 -9.89
CA LYS A 106 24.83 -0.43 -9.57
C LYS A 106 25.65 0.66 -8.85
N LYS A 107 25.14 1.90 -8.81
CA LYS A 107 25.76 3.05 -8.10
C LYS A 107 25.07 3.34 -6.78
N ASN A 108 24.19 2.43 -6.31
CA ASN A 108 23.34 2.58 -5.13
C ASN A 108 22.39 3.77 -5.21
N ILE A 109 21.95 4.14 -6.41
CA ILE A 109 20.94 5.18 -6.62
C ILE A 109 19.57 4.48 -6.70
N PRO A 110 18.59 4.86 -5.87
CA PRO A 110 17.27 4.26 -5.92
C PRO A 110 16.53 4.64 -7.22
N ASN A 111 15.78 3.68 -7.76
CA ASN A 111 14.96 3.89 -8.96
C ASN A 111 13.48 3.92 -8.57
N TYR A 112 12.87 5.08 -8.63
CA TYR A 112 11.47 5.33 -8.31
C TYR A 112 10.56 5.41 -9.53
N SER A 113 11.04 5.07 -10.73
CA SER A 113 10.29 5.22 -11.99
C SER A 113 8.94 4.52 -11.99
N ALA A 114 8.80 3.38 -11.29
CA ALA A 114 7.51 2.70 -11.18
C ALA A 114 6.49 3.53 -10.39
N LEU A 115 6.89 4.10 -9.24
CA LEU A 115 6.05 5.00 -8.44
C LEU A 115 5.66 6.25 -9.22
N GLU A 116 6.64 6.92 -9.85
CA GLU A 116 6.41 8.12 -10.65
C GLU A 116 5.46 7.85 -11.82
N THR A 117 5.62 6.72 -12.50
CA THR A 117 4.75 6.32 -13.63
C THR A 117 3.31 6.11 -13.16
N VAL A 118 3.12 5.40 -12.05
CA VAL A 118 1.78 5.19 -11.48
C VAL A 118 1.19 6.51 -11.00
N CYS A 119 1.95 7.37 -10.31
CA CYS A 119 1.44 8.70 -9.90
C CYS A 119 1.02 9.56 -11.09
N LYS A 120 1.74 9.52 -12.23
CA LYS A 120 1.31 10.19 -13.46
C LYS A 120 -0.01 9.65 -14.00
N GLN A 121 -0.24 8.34 -13.94
CA GLN A 121 -1.52 7.75 -14.36
C GLN A 121 -2.65 8.16 -13.40
N LEU A 122 -2.37 8.23 -12.09
CA LEU A 122 -3.36 8.63 -11.09
C LEU A 122 -3.91 10.03 -11.31
N THR A 123 -3.15 10.97 -11.90
CA THR A 123 -3.61 12.36 -12.14
C THR A 123 -4.89 12.45 -12.96
N ASP A 124 -5.15 11.47 -13.83
CA ASP A 124 -6.30 11.47 -14.73
C ASP A 124 -7.47 10.58 -14.26
N ILE A 125 -7.20 9.66 -13.33
CA ILE A 125 -8.16 8.59 -12.96
C ILE A 125 -8.56 8.58 -11.49
N LEU A 126 -7.84 9.33 -10.64
CA LEU A 126 -8.10 9.37 -9.21
C LEU A 126 -9.48 9.96 -8.91
N GLN A 127 -10.24 9.28 -8.07
CA GLN A 127 -11.55 9.76 -7.67
C GLN A 127 -11.43 10.83 -6.57
N PRO A 128 -12.38 11.79 -6.50
CA PRO A 128 -12.42 12.73 -5.38
C PRO A 128 -12.49 12.00 -4.03
N ASN A 129 -11.77 12.54 -3.05
CA ASN A 129 -11.66 12.00 -1.68
C ASN A 129 -10.88 10.69 -1.54
N SER A 130 -10.20 10.21 -2.58
CA SER A 130 -9.33 9.04 -2.48
C SER A 130 -8.21 9.24 -1.47
N LEU A 131 -7.87 8.16 -0.78
CA LEU A 131 -6.68 8.06 0.06
C LEU A 131 -5.61 7.23 -0.65
N ILE A 132 -4.41 7.79 -0.78
CA ILE A 132 -3.23 7.08 -1.28
C ILE A 132 -2.31 6.75 -0.11
N VAL A 133 -1.86 5.50 0.00
CA VAL A 133 -0.84 5.10 0.97
C VAL A 133 0.34 4.47 0.25
N VAL A 134 1.53 5.03 0.43
CA VAL A 134 2.76 4.49 -0.12
C VAL A 134 3.36 3.51 0.89
N GLU A 135 3.38 2.22 0.53
CA GLU A 135 4.02 1.16 1.31
C GLU A 135 5.46 0.88 0.85
N SER A 136 5.77 1.27 -0.40
CA SER A 136 7.13 1.16 -0.95
C SER A 136 8.13 1.93 -0.10
N THR A 137 9.34 1.37 0.05
CA THR A 137 10.45 2.06 0.72
C THR A 137 10.93 3.22 -0.15
N ILE A 138 10.84 4.44 0.36
CA ILE A 138 11.27 5.66 -0.33
C ILE A 138 12.16 6.51 0.60
N GLU A 139 12.98 7.36 0.03
CA GLU A 139 13.80 8.29 0.81
C GLU A 139 12.95 9.36 1.51
N PRO A 140 13.40 9.86 2.68
CA PRO A 140 12.70 10.92 3.39
C PRO A 140 12.54 12.18 2.54
N GLY A 141 11.30 12.64 2.38
CA GLY A 141 10.97 13.82 1.58
C GLY A 141 10.62 13.52 0.12
N PHE A 142 10.84 12.30 -0.38
CA PHE A 142 10.49 11.96 -1.77
C PHE A 142 8.98 12.05 -2.04
N LEU A 143 8.16 11.66 -1.06
CA LEU A 143 6.72 11.77 -1.19
C LEU A 143 6.30 13.23 -1.40
N GLU A 144 6.77 14.13 -0.55
CA GLU A 144 6.40 15.54 -0.55
C GLU A 144 6.97 16.28 -1.77
N ASN A 145 8.25 16.06 -2.07
CA ASN A 145 8.95 16.81 -3.11
C ASN A 145 8.69 16.28 -4.53
N ASN A 146 8.40 15.00 -4.69
CA ASN A 146 8.29 14.36 -6.00
C ASN A 146 6.87 13.83 -6.27
N LEU A 147 6.35 12.90 -5.44
CA LEU A 147 5.10 12.22 -5.76
C LEU A 147 3.89 13.18 -5.71
N ILE A 148 3.81 14.04 -4.69
CA ILE A 148 2.75 15.06 -4.59
C ILE A 148 2.86 16.02 -5.77
N SER A 149 4.05 16.50 -6.10
CA SER A 149 4.25 17.41 -7.25
C SER A 149 3.82 16.79 -8.59
N ILE A 150 4.03 15.46 -8.77
CA ILE A 150 3.54 14.75 -9.95
C ILE A 150 2.01 14.69 -9.95
N LEU A 151 1.39 14.34 -8.82
CA LEU A 151 -0.06 14.24 -8.70
C LEU A 151 -0.77 15.60 -8.92
N GLU A 152 -0.17 16.70 -8.47
CA GLU A 152 -0.70 18.05 -8.64
C GLU A 152 -0.33 18.70 -9.98
N GLY A 153 0.58 18.11 -10.75
CA GLY A 153 1.20 18.72 -11.95
C GLY A 153 0.25 19.12 -13.08
N THR A 154 -1.03 18.74 -13.02
CA THR A 154 -2.07 19.15 -13.99
C THR A 154 -3.02 20.20 -13.45
N ASP A 155 -2.79 20.74 -12.25
CA ASP A 155 -3.67 21.66 -11.51
C ASP A 155 -5.12 21.15 -11.29
N LYS A 156 -5.39 19.86 -11.59
CA LYS A 156 -6.70 19.23 -11.39
C LYS A 156 -6.85 18.68 -9.98
N LEU A 157 -5.75 18.21 -9.40
CA LEU A 157 -5.71 17.58 -8.09
C LEU A 157 -4.90 18.42 -7.12
N HIS A 158 -5.39 18.54 -5.90
CA HIS A 158 -4.68 19.20 -4.81
C HIS A 158 -4.74 18.32 -3.57
N VAL A 159 -3.58 18.02 -3.00
CA VAL A 159 -3.47 17.28 -1.75
C VAL A 159 -4.21 18.01 -0.62
N GLY A 160 -4.90 17.28 0.22
CA GLY A 160 -5.74 17.87 1.28
C GLY A 160 -7.07 18.44 0.80
N LYS A 161 -7.37 18.46 -0.51
CA LYS A 161 -8.65 18.89 -1.08
C LYS A 161 -9.35 17.79 -1.87
N ASN A 162 -8.71 17.31 -2.94
CA ASN A 162 -9.28 16.30 -3.84
C ASN A 162 -8.89 14.89 -3.42
N PHE A 163 -7.69 14.74 -2.85
CA PHE A 163 -7.16 13.48 -2.33
C PHE A 163 -6.33 13.74 -1.09
N THR A 164 -6.03 12.67 -0.36
CA THR A 164 -5.04 12.71 0.73
C THR A 164 -4.03 11.59 0.55
N ILE A 165 -2.84 11.75 1.14
CA ILE A 165 -1.74 10.81 0.94
C ILE A 165 -0.94 10.63 2.24
N GLY A 166 -0.43 9.42 2.43
CA GLY A 166 0.46 9.11 3.54
C GLY A 166 1.34 7.91 3.23
N VAL A 167 2.05 7.46 4.24
CA VAL A 167 2.96 6.31 4.15
C VAL A 167 2.67 5.31 5.26
N CYS A 168 2.81 4.04 4.94
CA CYS A 168 2.85 2.95 5.92
C CYS A 168 3.88 1.91 5.45
N PRO A 169 5.19 2.23 5.52
CA PRO A 169 6.22 1.34 5.01
C PRO A 169 6.24 0.02 5.79
N GLU A 170 6.34 -1.08 5.06
CA GLU A 170 6.33 -2.42 5.64
C GLU A 170 7.73 -2.88 6.07
N ASN A 171 7.81 -3.83 7.01
CA ASN A 171 9.05 -4.37 7.57
C ASN A 171 9.19 -5.90 7.36
N ALA A 172 8.38 -6.51 6.50
CA ALA A 172 8.34 -7.95 6.33
C ALA A 172 9.58 -8.52 5.61
N ASN A 173 9.96 -9.72 6.01
CA ASN A 173 11.01 -10.50 5.39
C ASN A 173 10.41 -11.57 4.48
N PRO A 174 11.00 -11.83 3.30
CA PRO A 174 10.58 -12.94 2.44
C PRO A 174 10.63 -14.28 3.18
N GLY A 175 9.57 -15.08 3.06
CA GLY A 175 9.39 -16.36 3.76
C GLY A 175 8.76 -16.27 5.14
N GLU A 176 8.62 -15.05 5.69
CA GLU A 176 8.06 -14.81 7.02
C GLU A 176 6.98 -13.71 7.03
N ILE A 177 6.43 -13.35 5.85
CA ILE A 177 5.56 -12.19 5.71
C ILE A 177 4.33 -12.28 6.61
N LEU A 178 3.69 -13.46 6.73
CA LEU A 178 2.52 -13.62 7.60
C LEU A 178 2.87 -13.42 9.07
N HIS A 179 4.00 -13.97 9.51
CA HIS A 179 4.52 -13.78 10.87
C HIS A 179 4.79 -12.28 11.12
N ASP A 180 5.51 -11.65 10.20
CA ASP A 180 5.92 -10.25 10.35
C ASP A 180 4.72 -9.30 10.32
N PHE A 181 3.71 -9.57 9.47
CA PHE A 181 2.46 -8.80 9.39
C PHE A 181 1.58 -8.92 10.65
N THR A 182 1.83 -9.92 11.49
CA THR A 182 1.09 -10.14 12.74
C THR A 182 1.88 -9.82 14.01
N ASN A 183 3.18 -9.53 13.88
CA ASN A 183 4.05 -9.32 15.05
C ASN A 183 4.90 -8.03 15.01
N LEU A 184 5.24 -7.54 13.82
CA LEU A 184 6.08 -6.34 13.72
C LEU A 184 5.24 -5.06 13.71
N PRO A 185 5.66 -4.03 14.46
CA PRO A 185 4.99 -2.74 14.44
C PRO A 185 5.07 -2.09 13.05
N ARG A 186 4.06 -1.31 12.70
CA ARG A 186 4.01 -0.54 11.47
C ARG A 186 4.09 0.95 11.76
N LEU A 187 4.88 1.66 10.96
CA LEU A 187 4.99 3.11 11.03
C LEU A 187 3.87 3.74 10.20
N VAL A 188 3.17 4.72 10.74
CA VAL A 188 2.11 5.44 10.03
C VAL A 188 2.40 6.93 10.05
N GLY A 189 2.47 7.54 8.86
CA GLY A 189 2.61 8.98 8.69
C GLY A 189 1.70 9.50 7.57
N GLY A 190 0.91 10.52 7.85
CA GLY A 190 0.09 11.22 6.86
C GLY A 190 0.65 12.59 6.51
N ILE A 191 0.14 13.19 5.42
CA ILE A 191 0.46 14.57 5.04
C ILE A 191 -0.03 15.58 6.10
N ASP A 192 -1.03 15.19 6.88
CA ASP A 192 -1.57 15.91 8.02
C ASP A 192 -2.06 14.94 9.11
N GLU A 193 -2.43 15.48 10.27
CA GLU A 193 -2.90 14.70 11.42
C GLU A 193 -4.19 13.91 11.12
N GLN A 194 -5.10 14.47 10.32
CA GLN A 194 -6.35 13.81 9.94
C GLN A 194 -6.06 12.60 9.07
N THR A 195 -5.19 12.73 8.08
CA THR A 195 -4.74 11.62 7.21
C THR A 195 -4.08 10.53 8.02
N THR A 196 -3.20 10.89 8.98
CA THR A 196 -2.56 9.92 9.87
C THR A 196 -3.59 9.13 10.66
N LYS A 197 -4.60 9.79 11.24
CA LYS A 197 -5.70 9.13 11.96
C LYS A 197 -6.51 8.18 11.08
N ILE A 198 -6.81 8.59 9.85
CA ILE A 198 -7.55 7.75 8.89
C ILE A 198 -6.74 6.49 8.54
N ILE A 199 -5.47 6.64 8.19
CA ILE A 199 -4.60 5.50 7.88
C ILE A 199 -4.50 4.56 9.09
N THR A 200 -4.27 5.11 10.29
CA THR A 200 -4.20 4.33 11.53
C THR A 200 -5.47 3.51 11.74
N MET A 201 -6.64 4.11 11.60
CA MET A 201 -7.93 3.44 11.77
C MET A 201 -8.15 2.30 10.75
N ILE A 202 -7.74 2.52 9.49
CA ILE A 202 -7.85 1.50 8.44
C ILE A 202 -6.89 0.33 8.72
N TYR A 203 -5.64 0.63 9.06
CA TYR A 203 -4.62 -0.40 9.30
C TYR A 203 -4.87 -1.18 10.60
N ASP A 204 -5.44 -0.56 11.64
CA ASP A 204 -5.85 -1.21 12.88
C ASP A 204 -6.93 -2.29 12.64
N LEU A 205 -7.85 -2.05 11.71
CA LEU A 205 -8.83 -3.05 11.30
C LEU A 205 -8.19 -4.28 10.64
N VAL A 206 -7.10 -4.08 9.88
CA VAL A 206 -6.51 -5.11 9.01
C VAL A 206 -5.38 -5.86 9.68
N PHE A 207 -4.56 -5.15 10.47
CA PHE A 207 -3.35 -5.66 11.09
C PHE A 207 -3.45 -5.55 12.61
N SER A 208 -3.38 -6.68 13.31
CA SER A 208 -3.42 -6.73 14.78
C SER A 208 -2.04 -6.49 15.39
N VAL A 209 -1.37 -5.40 14.98
CA VAL A 209 -0.02 -5.02 15.43
C VAL A 209 -0.01 -3.59 15.95
N GLU A 210 1.04 -3.24 16.70
CA GLU A 210 1.25 -1.85 17.12
C GLU A 210 1.42 -0.93 15.91
N LEU A 211 0.63 0.13 15.85
CA LEU A 211 0.75 1.20 14.87
C LEU A 211 1.46 2.38 15.52
N VAL A 212 2.70 2.61 15.12
CA VAL A 212 3.55 3.69 15.65
C VAL A 212 3.30 4.95 14.82
N ILE A 213 2.59 5.90 15.42
CA ILE A 213 2.22 7.15 14.77
C ILE A 213 3.43 8.06 14.66
N MET A 214 3.76 8.46 13.45
CA MET A 214 4.83 9.42 13.15
C MET A 214 4.26 10.82 12.95
N PRO A 215 5.05 11.88 13.25
CA PRO A 215 4.59 13.27 13.10
C PRO A 215 4.29 13.64 11.63
N ASP A 216 4.97 12.99 10.68
CA ASP A 216 4.84 13.23 9.24
C ASP A 216 5.37 12.04 8.41
N CYS A 217 5.13 12.07 7.10
CA CYS A 217 5.59 11.04 6.16
C CYS A 217 7.12 10.95 6.09
N LYS A 218 7.80 12.08 6.13
CA LYS A 218 9.27 12.15 6.06
C LYS A 218 9.92 11.43 7.24
N THR A 219 9.39 11.64 8.44
CA THR A 219 9.87 10.96 9.67
C THR A 219 9.59 9.47 9.61
N ALA A 220 8.41 9.04 9.14
CA ALA A 220 8.10 7.62 8.98
C ALA A 220 9.10 6.92 8.04
N ASN A 221 9.40 7.52 6.89
CA ASN A 221 10.37 6.99 5.95
C ASN A 221 11.81 7.00 6.51
N ALA A 222 12.20 8.03 7.26
CA ALA A 222 13.52 8.11 7.90
C ALA A 222 13.70 6.99 8.93
N VAL A 223 12.70 6.76 9.78
CA VAL A 223 12.72 5.66 10.77
C VAL A 223 12.80 4.31 10.07
N LYS A 224 11.99 4.09 9.00
CA LYS A 224 12.03 2.86 8.20
C LYS A 224 13.43 2.58 7.64
N LEU A 225 14.06 3.57 7.01
CA LEU A 225 15.41 3.40 6.45
C LEU A 225 16.46 3.17 7.54
N THR A 226 16.37 3.88 8.66
CA THR A 226 17.28 3.68 9.80
C THR A 226 17.16 2.27 10.35
N THR A 227 15.95 1.71 10.44
CA THR A 227 15.72 0.33 10.87
C THR A 227 16.39 -0.67 9.91
N ASN A 228 16.30 -0.43 8.59
CA ASN A 228 17.00 -1.27 7.60
C ASN A 228 18.52 -1.20 7.77
N VAL A 229 19.10 0.00 7.88
CA VAL A 229 20.54 0.19 8.10
C VAL A 229 20.99 -0.49 9.40
N PHE A 230 20.23 -0.33 10.48
CA PHE A 230 20.53 -0.99 11.76
C PHE A 230 20.56 -2.51 11.60
N ARG A 231 19.57 -3.09 10.90
CA ARG A 231 19.53 -4.53 10.63
C ARG A 231 20.73 -4.99 9.80
N ASP A 232 21.05 -4.28 8.71
CA ASP A 232 22.16 -4.64 7.83
C ASP A 232 23.50 -4.60 8.55
N VAL A 233 23.74 -3.60 9.40
CA VAL A 233 24.94 -3.53 10.25
C VAL A 233 25.03 -4.73 11.20
N ASN A 234 23.90 -5.10 11.86
CA ASN A 234 23.90 -6.23 12.79
C ASN A 234 24.06 -7.59 12.09
N ILE A 235 23.62 -7.74 10.84
CA ILE A 235 23.87 -8.97 10.05
C ILE A 235 25.33 -9.04 9.59
N GLY A 236 25.96 -7.88 9.33
CA GLY A 236 27.36 -7.81 8.89
C GLY A 236 28.39 -8.03 10.00
N PHE A 237 27.99 -7.97 11.27
CA PHE A 237 28.83 -8.31 12.43
C PHE A 237 28.68 -9.77 12.83
#